data_9df025418926282cb993988252e87fec
#
_entry.id   9df025418926282cb993988252e87fec
#
_cell.length_a   1.000
_cell.length_b   1.000
_cell.length_c   1.000
_cell.angle_alpha   90.00
_cell.angle_beta   90.00
_cell.angle_gamma   90.00
#
_symmetry.space_group_name_H-M   'P 1'
#
loop_
_entity.id
_entity.type
_entity.pdbx_description
1 polymer ?
#
loop_
_entity_poly.entity_id
_entity_poly.type
_entity_poly.pdbx_seq_one_letter_code
_entity_poly.pdbx_strand_id
1 'polypeptide(L)'
;EWGWYVCVQLDRAQTPDAVNFLYFAHCARLLVKAGQRVASGDALGVMGNTGNAALADPPYPHCHFEVRAAANGTGLDPTAYAGCANAPGVYGGAEKRQLITVGPVTQGDADAVLALCRQRGLVQAGLYKSRWEDT
;
A
#
# COMPACT_ATOMS: atom_id res chain seq x y z
N GLU A 1 4.61 18.54 12.77
CA GLU A 1 5.66 17.50 12.82
C GLU A 1 5.11 16.17 12.32
N TRP A 2 5.98 15.32 11.72
CA TRP A 2 5.55 14.11 10.99
C TRP A 2 5.27 12.88 11.88
N GLY A 3 5.55 13.00 13.20
CA GLY A 3 5.48 11.84 14.09
C GLY A 3 6.52 10.79 13.71
N TRP A 4 6.18 9.51 13.84
CA TRP A 4 7.01 8.42 13.37
C TRP A 4 6.94 8.32 11.85
N TYR A 5 8.08 8.26 11.20
CA TYR A 5 8.15 8.18 9.75
C TYR A 5 9.29 7.27 9.27
N VAL A 6 9.15 6.77 8.04
CA VAL A 6 10.20 6.08 7.31
C VAL A 6 10.61 6.97 6.14
N CYS A 7 11.91 7.15 5.96
CA CYS A 7 12.51 7.71 4.76
C CYS A 7 13.24 6.59 4.01
N VAL A 8 12.86 6.36 2.76
CA VAL A 8 13.54 5.42 1.87
C VAL A 8 14.37 6.23 0.88
N GLN A 9 15.67 5.96 0.84
CA GLN A 9 16.53 6.43 -0.23
C GLN A 9 16.53 5.40 -1.35
N LEU A 10 16.27 5.83 -2.57
CA LEU A 10 16.30 4.98 -3.75
C LEU A 10 17.75 4.74 -4.20
N ASP A 11 18.03 3.60 -4.81
CA ASP A 11 19.36 3.27 -5.33
C ASP A 11 19.79 4.23 -6.46
N ARG A 12 18.84 4.87 -7.11
CA ARG A 12 19.03 5.92 -8.12
C ARG A 12 17.84 6.84 -8.21
N ALA A 13 18.07 8.09 -8.57
CA ALA A 13 17.01 9.06 -8.80
C ALA A 13 16.05 8.59 -9.91
N GLN A 14 14.78 8.85 -9.72
CA GLN A 14 13.69 8.49 -10.61
C GLN A 14 13.18 9.72 -11.38
N THR A 15 12.57 9.49 -12.52
CA THR A 15 11.83 10.52 -13.28
C THR A 15 10.32 10.38 -13.01
N PRO A 16 9.58 11.49 -12.99
CA PRO A 16 10.02 12.87 -13.14
C PRO A 16 10.78 13.41 -11.92
N ASP A 17 11.34 14.62 -12.02
CA ASP A 17 11.86 15.47 -10.95
C ASP A 17 13.06 14.92 -10.17
N ALA A 18 13.76 13.90 -10.70
CA ALA A 18 14.94 13.29 -10.07
C ALA A 18 14.68 12.82 -8.63
N VAL A 19 13.47 12.32 -8.33
CA VAL A 19 13.10 11.84 -7.00
C VAL A 19 14.05 10.73 -6.55
N ASN A 20 14.63 10.90 -5.36
CA ASN A 20 15.55 9.94 -4.75
C ASN A 20 15.17 9.57 -3.31
N PHE A 21 14.22 10.24 -2.71
CA PHE A 21 13.75 9.99 -1.35
C PHE A 21 12.24 9.91 -1.29
N LEU A 22 11.74 8.87 -0.62
CA LEU A 22 10.32 8.63 -0.37
C LEU A 22 10.08 8.70 1.14
N TYR A 23 9.08 9.45 1.57
CA TYR A 23 8.72 9.62 2.98
C TYR A 23 7.31 9.09 3.23
N PHE A 24 7.18 8.31 4.30
CA PHE A 24 5.93 7.73 4.76
C PHE A 24 5.75 8.10 6.23
N ALA A 25 4.90 9.08 6.52
CA ALA A 25 4.78 9.65 7.86
C ALA A 25 3.48 9.25 8.57
N HIS A 26 3.37 9.69 9.83
CA HIS A 26 2.29 9.41 10.78
C HIS A 26 2.15 7.93 11.14
N CYS A 27 3.24 7.15 11.05
CA CYS A 27 3.21 5.75 11.42
C CYS A 27 2.85 5.54 12.89
N ALA A 28 2.02 4.54 13.19
CA ALA A 28 1.80 4.06 14.56
C ALA A 28 2.99 3.23 15.05
N ARG A 29 3.67 2.53 14.13
CA ARG A 29 4.83 1.68 14.43
C ARG A 29 5.71 1.53 13.19
N LEU A 30 7.01 1.58 13.38
CA LEU A 30 7.99 1.29 12.34
C LEU A 30 8.29 -0.22 12.33
N LEU A 31 8.42 -0.80 11.13
CA LEU A 31 8.77 -2.22 10.93
C LEU A 31 10.19 -2.39 10.40
N VAL A 32 10.85 -1.29 10.07
CA VAL A 32 12.21 -1.25 9.53
C VAL A 32 13.12 -0.41 10.42
N LYS A 33 14.42 -0.58 10.25
CA LYS A 33 15.47 0.15 10.99
C LYS A 33 16.28 1.02 10.02
N ALA A 34 16.88 2.09 10.57
CA ALA A 34 17.80 2.91 9.80
C ALA A 34 18.97 2.07 9.23
N GLY A 35 19.28 2.29 7.95
CA GLY A 35 20.31 1.53 7.21
C GLY A 35 19.84 0.16 6.70
N GLN A 36 18.61 -0.25 6.96
CA GLN A 36 18.05 -1.48 6.39
C GLN A 36 17.78 -1.31 4.90
N ARG A 37 18.21 -2.27 4.09
CA ARG A 37 17.77 -2.36 2.69
C ARG A 37 16.35 -2.94 2.63
N VAL A 38 15.55 -2.34 1.77
CA VAL A 38 14.16 -2.77 1.52
C VAL A 38 13.93 -2.92 0.02
N ALA A 39 13.01 -3.80 -0.33
CA ALA A 39 12.58 -4.04 -1.71
C ALA A 39 11.14 -3.56 -1.91
N SER A 40 10.74 -3.43 -3.17
CA SER A 40 9.35 -3.13 -3.52
C SER A 40 8.42 -4.21 -2.97
N GLY A 41 7.41 -3.79 -2.19
CA GLY A 41 6.46 -4.67 -1.53
C GLY A 41 6.77 -4.96 -0.06
N ASP A 42 7.96 -4.59 0.44
CA ASP A 42 8.28 -4.75 1.85
C ASP A 42 7.42 -3.82 2.73
N ALA A 43 6.97 -4.34 3.86
CA ALA A 43 6.24 -3.55 4.85
C ALA A 43 7.19 -2.63 5.62
N LEU A 44 6.99 -1.32 5.50
CA LEU A 44 7.84 -0.30 6.14
C LEU A 44 7.35 0.08 7.54
N GLY A 45 6.04 0.11 7.75
CA GLY A 45 5.43 0.54 8.99
C GLY A 45 3.94 0.22 9.03
N VAL A 46 3.33 0.53 10.15
CA VAL A 46 1.88 0.47 10.33
C VAL A 46 1.35 1.91 10.30
N MET A 47 0.39 2.15 9.43
CA MET A 47 -0.28 3.45 9.33
C MET A 47 -0.90 3.87 10.67
N GLY A 48 -0.81 5.14 11.01
CA GLY A 48 -1.34 5.68 12.24
C GLY A 48 -1.71 7.16 12.12
N ASN A 49 -1.65 7.86 13.23
CA ASN A 49 -1.95 9.29 13.35
C ASN A 49 -0.96 10.01 14.28
N THR A 50 0.31 9.62 14.30
CA THR A 50 1.31 10.27 15.15
C THR A 50 1.73 11.63 14.61
N GLY A 51 2.37 12.45 15.44
CA GLY A 51 2.74 13.82 15.07
C GLY A 51 1.54 14.75 14.95
N ASN A 52 1.55 15.65 13.95
CA ASN A 52 0.45 16.61 13.74
C ASN A 52 -0.89 15.92 13.42
N ALA A 53 -0.87 14.73 12.86
CA ALA A 53 -2.08 13.95 12.58
C ALA A 53 -2.88 13.60 13.86
N ALA A 54 -2.20 13.53 15.01
CA ALA A 54 -2.86 13.32 16.29
C ALA A 54 -3.70 14.52 16.77
N LEU A 55 -3.50 15.68 16.18
CA LEU A 55 -4.22 16.93 16.51
C LEU A 55 -5.50 17.13 15.70
N ALA A 56 -5.77 16.25 14.72
CA ALA A 56 -7.00 16.31 13.94
C ALA A 56 -8.23 15.96 14.79
N ASP A 57 -9.35 16.63 14.55
CA ASP A 57 -10.63 16.37 15.19
C ASP A 57 -11.74 16.18 14.14
N PRO A 58 -12.32 14.99 14.01
CA PRO A 58 -11.91 13.73 14.65
C PRO A 58 -10.54 13.24 14.15
N PRO A 59 -9.74 12.60 15.01
CA PRO A 59 -8.48 12.01 14.59
C PRO A 59 -8.73 10.84 13.63
N TYR A 60 -7.94 10.78 12.56
CA TYR A 60 -8.04 9.67 11.61
C TYR A 60 -6.64 9.17 11.20
N PRO A 61 -6.43 7.85 11.16
CA PRO A 61 -5.20 7.30 10.66
C PRO A 61 -5.04 7.55 9.16
N HIS A 62 -3.88 8.01 8.75
CA HIS A 62 -3.53 8.18 7.34
C HIS A 62 -2.02 8.07 7.14
N CYS A 63 -1.59 7.86 5.92
CA CYS A 63 -0.20 7.95 5.52
C CYS A 63 0.02 9.28 4.78
N HIS A 64 0.87 10.14 5.34
CA HIS A 64 1.40 11.26 4.61
C HIS A 64 2.54 10.73 3.74
N PHE A 65 2.37 10.77 2.42
CA PHE A 65 3.37 10.35 1.46
C PHE A 65 3.98 11.58 0.79
N GLU A 66 5.32 11.64 0.79
CA GLU A 66 6.05 12.74 0.18
C GLU A 66 7.25 12.21 -0.61
N VAL A 67 7.57 12.87 -1.71
CA VAL A 67 8.72 12.55 -2.55
C VAL A 67 9.63 13.77 -2.68
N ARG A 68 10.96 13.54 -2.71
CA ARG A 68 11.98 14.60 -2.78
C ARG A 68 13.15 14.18 -3.64
N ALA A 69 13.81 15.14 -4.28
CA ALA A 69 15.08 14.92 -4.97
C ALA A 69 16.26 14.80 -3.99
N ALA A 70 16.22 15.51 -2.88
CA ALA A 70 17.23 15.47 -1.82
C ALA A 70 16.56 15.30 -0.46
N ALA A 71 17.27 14.67 0.51
CA ALA A 71 16.71 14.36 1.82
C ALA A 71 16.12 15.60 2.54
N ASN A 72 16.79 16.74 2.45
CA ASN A 72 16.33 18.01 3.03
C ASN A 72 15.72 18.96 1.99
N GLY A 73 15.38 18.44 0.80
CA GLY A 73 14.78 19.22 -0.28
C GLY A 73 13.30 19.54 -0.02
N THR A 74 12.74 20.37 -0.87
CA THR A 74 11.31 20.66 -0.90
C THR A 74 10.54 19.42 -1.37
N GLY A 75 9.34 19.19 -0.83
CA GLY A 75 8.42 18.18 -1.32
C GLY A 75 8.02 18.50 -2.78
N LEU A 76 7.96 17.46 -3.59
CA LEU A 76 7.58 17.48 -5.00
C LEU A 76 6.19 16.87 -5.17
N ASP A 77 5.61 16.95 -6.35
CA ASP A 77 4.32 16.31 -6.65
C ASP A 77 4.46 14.78 -6.59
N PRO A 78 3.76 14.10 -5.67
CA PRO A 78 3.86 12.66 -5.51
C PRO A 78 3.01 11.86 -6.51
N THR A 79 2.20 12.50 -7.35
CA THR A 79 1.19 11.84 -8.21
C THR A 79 1.77 10.72 -9.06
N ALA A 80 2.95 10.93 -9.67
CA ALA A 80 3.61 9.93 -10.50
C ALA A 80 4.12 8.71 -9.70
N TYR A 81 4.23 8.82 -8.37
CA TYR A 81 4.78 7.80 -7.48
C TYR A 81 3.73 7.17 -6.58
N ALA A 82 2.67 7.89 -6.26
CA ALA A 82 1.58 7.43 -5.39
C ALA A 82 0.61 6.49 -6.11
N GLY A 83 0.60 6.46 -7.44
CA GLY A 83 -0.36 5.72 -8.24
C GLY A 83 -1.78 6.27 -8.18
N CYS A 84 -1.96 7.48 -7.64
CA CYS A 84 -3.23 8.20 -7.59
C CYS A 84 -3.00 9.69 -7.68
N ALA A 85 -4.02 10.46 -8.08
CA ALA A 85 -3.95 11.91 -8.10
C ALA A 85 -3.82 12.48 -6.68
N ASN A 86 -3.01 13.52 -6.51
CA ASN A 86 -2.89 14.27 -5.26
C ASN A 86 -4.07 15.23 -5.13
N ALA A 87 -5.25 14.70 -4.86
CA ALA A 87 -6.50 15.46 -4.74
C ALA A 87 -7.39 14.92 -3.62
N PRO A 88 -8.13 15.75 -2.89
CA PRO A 88 -9.09 15.30 -1.89
C PRO A 88 -10.13 14.34 -2.49
N GLY A 89 -10.43 13.26 -1.77
CA GLY A 89 -11.41 12.26 -2.19
C GLY A 89 -10.92 11.28 -3.26
N VAL A 90 -9.65 11.36 -3.67
CA VAL A 90 -9.02 10.40 -4.58
C VAL A 90 -8.23 9.39 -3.74
N TYR A 91 -8.66 8.15 -3.77
CA TYR A 91 -8.06 7.06 -2.99
C TYR A 91 -7.52 5.97 -3.93
N GLY A 92 -6.21 5.82 -3.93
CA GLY A 92 -5.53 4.76 -4.67
C GLY A 92 -5.54 4.92 -6.19
N GLY A 93 -4.57 4.31 -6.82
CA GLY A 93 -4.55 4.10 -8.27
C GLY A 93 -5.46 2.95 -8.69
N ALA A 94 -5.33 2.50 -9.94
CA ALA A 94 -6.05 1.33 -10.41
C ALA A 94 -5.95 0.19 -9.39
N GLU A 95 -7.07 -0.41 -9.02
CA GLU A 95 -7.13 -1.53 -8.09
C GLU A 95 -6.04 -2.54 -8.43
N LYS A 96 -5.08 -2.70 -7.52
CA LYS A 96 -4.09 -3.78 -7.65
C LYS A 96 -4.86 -5.08 -7.51
N ARG A 97 -5.04 -5.77 -8.63
CA ARG A 97 -5.67 -7.08 -8.62
C ARG A 97 -4.65 -8.11 -8.17
N GLN A 98 -5.00 -8.87 -7.16
CA GLN A 98 -4.21 -9.98 -6.68
C GLN A 98 -4.83 -11.29 -7.20
N LEU A 99 -4.02 -12.13 -7.81
CA LEU A 99 -4.41 -13.50 -8.08
C LEU A 99 -4.19 -14.32 -6.81
N ILE A 100 -5.27 -14.87 -6.27
CA ILE A 100 -5.23 -15.79 -5.14
C ILE A 100 -5.51 -17.19 -5.70
N THR A 101 -4.53 -18.08 -5.55
CA THR A 101 -4.70 -19.50 -5.89
C THR A 101 -4.89 -20.27 -4.60
N VAL A 102 -6.01 -20.95 -4.49
CA VAL A 102 -6.29 -21.89 -3.40
C VAL A 102 -5.91 -23.28 -3.91
N GLY A 103 -5.01 -23.95 -3.21
CA GLY A 103 -4.48 -25.28 -3.60
C GLY A 103 -5.54 -26.37 -3.53
N PRO A 104 -5.18 -27.65 -3.79
CA PRO A 104 -6.15 -28.71 -3.75
C PRO A 104 -6.85 -28.74 -2.39
N VAL A 105 -8.16 -28.59 -2.42
CA VAL A 105 -9.05 -28.50 -1.25
C VAL A 105 -10.20 -29.49 -1.40
N THR A 106 -10.83 -29.86 -0.30
CA THR A 106 -12.03 -30.69 -0.35
C THR A 106 -13.19 -29.95 -1.03
N GLN A 107 -14.19 -30.70 -1.52
CA GLN A 107 -15.38 -30.08 -2.10
C GLN A 107 -16.07 -29.12 -1.11
N GLY A 108 -16.12 -29.48 0.18
CA GLY A 108 -16.74 -28.63 1.21
C GLY A 108 -16.00 -27.29 1.39
N ASP A 109 -14.67 -27.31 1.35
CA ASP A 109 -13.85 -26.10 1.44
C ASP A 109 -14.02 -25.24 0.18
N ALA A 110 -14.05 -25.86 -1.00
CA ALA A 110 -14.30 -25.16 -2.26
C ALA A 110 -15.68 -24.48 -2.26
N ASP A 111 -16.73 -25.16 -1.76
CA ASP A 111 -18.07 -24.60 -1.64
C ASP A 111 -18.11 -23.42 -0.66
N ALA A 112 -17.38 -23.48 0.46
CA ALA A 112 -17.27 -22.39 1.42
C ALA A 112 -16.58 -21.15 0.81
N VAL A 113 -15.48 -21.35 0.10
CA VAL A 113 -14.79 -20.28 -0.63
C VAL A 113 -15.70 -19.66 -1.68
N LEU A 114 -16.42 -20.49 -2.45
CA LEU A 114 -17.35 -20.02 -3.48
C LEU A 114 -18.54 -19.25 -2.89
N ALA A 115 -19.05 -19.68 -1.74
CA ALA A 115 -20.11 -18.96 -1.02
C ALA A 115 -19.63 -17.56 -0.60
N LEU A 116 -18.43 -17.45 -0.07
CA LEU A 116 -17.81 -16.17 0.27
C LEU A 116 -17.61 -15.28 -0.96
N CYS A 117 -17.13 -15.84 -2.06
CA CYS A 117 -16.97 -15.12 -3.32
C CYS A 117 -18.32 -14.57 -3.84
N ARG A 118 -19.38 -15.34 -3.75
CA ARG A 118 -20.75 -14.90 -4.12
C ARG A 118 -21.22 -13.76 -3.23
N GLN A 119 -21.05 -13.90 -1.91
CA GLN A 119 -21.41 -12.86 -0.94
C GLN A 119 -20.70 -11.52 -1.22
N ARG A 120 -19.47 -11.58 -1.72
CA ARG A 120 -18.66 -10.41 -2.07
C ARG A 120 -18.84 -9.95 -3.51
N GLY A 121 -19.71 -10.54 -4.29
CA GLY A 121 -19.95 -10.18 -5.69
C GLY A 121 -18.84 -10.56 -6.67
N LEU A 122 -17.85 -11.37 -6.25
CA LEU A 122 -16.67 -11.68 -7.05
C LEU A 122 -16.95 -12.69 -8.18
N VAL A 123 -18.03 -13.44 -8.09
CA VAL A 123 -18.36 -14.50 -9.06
C VAL A 123 -18.93 -13.95 -10.38
N GLN A 124 -19.60 -12.81 -10.34
CA GLN A 124 -20.29 -12.25 -11.52
C GLN A 124 -19.35 -11.75 -12.61
N ALA A 125 -18.10 -11.47 -12.30
CA ALA A 125 -17.12 -10.92 -13.23
C ALA A 125 -16.24 -11.98 -13.90
N GLY A 126 -16.58 -13.28 -13.79
CA GLY A 126 -15.71 -14.36 -14.29
C GLY A 126 -14.36 -14.44 -13.56
N LEU A 127 -14.29 -13.86 -12.36
CA LEU A 127 -13.07 -13.84 -11.54
C LEU A 127 -12.81 -15.16 -10.81
N TYR A 128 -13.74 -16.09 -10.90
CA TYR A 128 -13.64 -17.42 -10.32
C TYR A 128 -13.55 -18.48 -11.42
N LYS A 129 -12.58 -19.38 -11.30
CA LYS A 129 -12.48 -20.60 -12.09
C LYS A 129 -12.13 -21.74 -11.15
N SER A 130 -12.80 -22.87 -11.30
CA SER A 130 -12.41 -24.12 -10.64
C SER A 130 -12.20 -25.20 -11.68
N ARG A 131 -11.32 -26.14 -11.37
CA ARG A 131 -11.11 -27.37 -12.13
C ARG A 131 -10.88 -28.52 -11.15
N TRP A 132 -11.29 -29.69 -11.53
CA TRP A 132 -10.88 -30.91 -10.84
C TRP A 132 -9.43 -31.23 -11.22
N GLU A 133 -8.65 -31.64 -10.25
CA GLU A 133 -7.34 -32.23 -10.48
C GLU A 133 -7.47 -33.71 -10.13
N ASP A 134 -7.16 -34.58 -11.10
CA ASP A 134 -7.06 -36.01 -10.85
C ASP A 134 -5.83 -36.28 -9.97
N THR A 135 -6.04 -36.94 -8.84
CA THR A 135 -5.00 -37.35 -7.88
C THR A 135 -4.35 -38.64 -8.31
#